data_0672a278f9200bfb1dd19d99430851bb
#
_entry.id   0672a278f9200bfb1dd19d99430851bb
#
_cell.length_a   1.000
_cell.length_b   1.000
_cell.length_c   1.000
_cell.angle_alpha   90.00
_cell.angle_beta   90.00
_cell.angle_gamma   90.00
#
_symmetry.space_group_name_H-M   'P 1'
#
loop_
_entity.id
_entity.type
_entity.pdbx_description
1 polymer ?
#
loop_
_entity_poly.entity_id
_entity_poly.type
_entity_poly.pdbx_seq_one_letter_code
_entity_poly.pdbx_strand_id
1 'polypeptide(L)'
;DIRAGTTMKVDVRDGRPFTDIPETGVFSNDNVGHYVYKVAWSHDVSELLMNRTNRRQNKLEFAGCLPANGECRVILSEEWPTGWVVNSPPMQYLSDNRRFIWTSERNGWRNLYLYDMSGKLITPLTQHTTFEVVGVTKVDEAAGVVYYTARSVDNWMKVQLHRVGLDGKGDVRLTDAKYTHAVTISPDSKFIVDVIQTHKDPPVSRLLDD
;
A
#
# COMPACT_ATOMS: atom_id res chain seq x y z
N ASP A 1 -25.97 15.77 -2.18
CA ASP A 1 -26.36 16.57 -1.03
C ASP A 1 -27.53 15.88 -0.31
N ILE A 2 -27.28 15.44 0.93
CA ILE A 2 -28.29 14.70 1.74
C ILE A 2 -29.52 15.57 2.04
N ARG A 3 -29.35 16.85 2.26
CA ARG A 3 -30.45 17.79 2.56
C ARG A 3 -31.27 18.14 1.33
N ALA A 4 -30.61 18.29 0.19
CA ALA A 4 -31.26 18.59 -1.07
C ALA A 4 -31.77 17.33 -1.82
N GLY A 5 -31.44 16.13 -1.33
CA GLY A 5 -31.77 14.87 -2.01
C GLY A 5 -31.08 14.70 -3.37
N THR A 6 -30.01 15.46 -3.64
CA THR A 6 -29.29 15.41 -4.91
C THR A 6 -28.15 14.39 -4.84
N THR A 7 -27.95 13.68 -5.95
CA THR A 7 -26.86 12.72 -6.10
C THR A 7 -25.97 13.15 -7.27
N MET A 8 -24.67 12.89 -7.14
CA MET A 8 -23.69 13.07 -8.21
C MET A 8 -23.15 11.70 -8.61
N LYS A 9 -23.12 11.43 -9.91
CA LYS A 9 -22.50 10.22 -10.44
C LYS A 9 -21.00 10.47 -10.60
N VAL A 10 -20.19 9.61 -9.99
CA VAL A 10 -18.74 9.60 -10.19
C VAL A 10 -18.42 8.79 -11.44
N ASP A 11 -17.64 9.35 -12.34
CA ASP A 11 -17.25 8.70 -13.58
C ASP A 11 -15.98 7.84 -13.37
N VAL A 12 -16.17 6.67 -12.80
CA VAL A 12 -15.09 5.72 -12.54
C VAL A 12 -14.47 5.11 -13.81
N ARG A 13 -15.01 5.42 -14.99
CA ARG A 13 -14.57 4.86 -16.28
C ARG A 13 -14.09 5.92 -17.28
N ASP A 14 -13.95 7.16 -16.87
CA ASP A 14 -13.50 8.28 -17.70
C ASP A 14 -14.32 8.42 -19.01
N GLY A 15 -15.65 8.38 -18.88
CA GLY A 15 -16.59 8.48 -20.00
C GLY A 15 -16.78 7.21 -20.84
N ARG A 16 -16.10 6.12 -20.51
CA ARG A 16 -16.17 4.88 -21.30
C ARG A 16 -17.38 4.02 -20.92
N PRO A 17 -18.01 3.33 -21.88
CA PRO A 17 -19.17 2.48 -21.60
C PRO A 17 -18.78 1.21 -20.81
N PHE A 18 -19.75 0.62 -20.10
CA PHE A 18 -19.57 -0.66 -19.39
C PHE A 18 -19.45 -1.86 -20.33
N THR A 19 -19.87 -1.74 -21.56
CA THR A 19 -19.79 -2.81 -22.54
C THR A 19 -18.40 -2.86 -23.18
N ASP A 20 -17.50 -3.60 -22.53
CA ASP A 20 -16.16 -3.83 -23.08
C ASP A 20 -16.07 -5.16 -23.85
N ILE A 21 -17.20 -5.82 -24.10
CA ILE A 21 -17.28 -7.02 -24.92
C ILE A 21 -17.67 -6.56 -26.31
N PRO A 22 -16.72 -6.40 -27.24
CA PRO A 22 -17.10 -6.17 -28.61
C PRO A 22 -17.87 -7.41 -29.13
N GLU A 23 -18.78 -7.21 -30.05
CA GLU A 23 -19.52 -8.29 -30.72
C GLU A 23 -18.60 -9.37 -31.33
N THR A 24 -17.33 -9.03 -31.58
CA THR A 24 -16.29 -9.94 -32.09
C THR A 24 -15.63 -10.84 -31.05
N GLY A 25 -16.01 -10.76 -29.78
CA GLY A 25 -15.45 -11.60 -28.69
C GLY A 25 -14.02 -11.27 -28.23
N VAL A 26 -13.41 -10.22 -28.77
CA VAL A 26 -12.08 -9.74 -28.30
C VAL A 26 -12.29 -8.70 -27.21
N PHE A 27 -11.87 -9.01 -26.01
CA PHE A 27 -11.94 -8.09 -24.88
C PHE A 27 -10.91 -6.95 -25.04
N SER A 28 -11.36 -5.71 -25.12
CA SER A 28 -10.49 -4.58 -24.83
C SER A 28 -10.26 -4.53 -23.32
N ASN A 29 -8.99 -4.70 -22.92
CA ASN A 29 -8.65 -4.93 -21.54
C ASN A 29 -8.09 -3.69 -20.84
N ASP A 30 -8.03 -2.56 -21.55
CA ASP A 30 -7.33 -1.37 -21.11
C ASP A 30 -8.19 -0.44 -20.26
N ASN A 31 -9.52 -0.69 -20.24
CA ASN A 31 -10.45 0.17 -19.53
C ASN A 31 -10.49 -0.16 -18.03
N VAL A 32 -10.12 0.79 -17.20
CA VAL A 32 -10.29 0.72 -15.74
C VAL A 32 -11.75 0.99 -15.33
N GLY A 33 -12.05 0.76 -14.04
CA GLY A 33 -13.38 1.01 -13.48
C GLY A 33 -14.37 -0.14 -13.66
N HIS A 34 -13.89 -1.34 -14.03
CA HIS A 34 -14.67 -2.57 -13.91
C HIS A 34 -14.91 -2.95 -12.47
N TYR A 35 -13.89 -2.78 -11.64
CA TYR A 35 -13.96 -2.99 -10.21
C TYR A 35 -13.43 -1.76 -9.48
N VAL A 36 -14.08 -1.43 -8.38
CA VAL A 36 -13.73 -0.29 -7.52
C VAL A 36 -13.57 -0.81 -6.09
N TYR A 37 -12.48 -0.41 -5.45
CA TYR A 37 -12.10 -0.84 -4.11
C TYR A 37 -11.68 0.36 -3.26
N LYS A 38 -11.74 0.23 -1.94
CA LYS A 38 -11.23 1.19 -0.96
C LYS A 38 -11.71 2.62 -1.20
N VAL A 39 -12.99 2.78 -1.42
CA VAL A 39 -13.60 4.11 -1.56
C VAL A 39 -13.52 4.84 -0.23
N ALA A 40 -12.89 6.01 -0.20
CA ALA A 40 -12.71 6.83 0.97
C ALA A 40 -12.62 8.31 0.60
N TRP A 41 -12.89 9.20 1.54
CA TRP A 41 -12.62 10.62 1.36
C TRP A 41 -11.14 10.92 1.56
N SER A 42 -10.61 11.87 0.78
CA SER A 42 -9.32 12.50 1.12
C SER A 42 -9.44 13.20 2.49
N HIS A 43 -8.33 13.38 3.18
CA HIS A 43 -8.34 13.99 4.52
C HIS A 43 -8.90 15.43 4.54
N ASP A 44 -8.71 16.17 3.48
CA ASP A 44 -9.25 17.53 3.30
C ASP A 44 -10.67 17.53 2.70
N VAL A 45 -11.24 16.34 2.49
CA VAL A 45 -12.58 16.13 1.91
C VAL A 45 -12.75 16.71 0.50
N SER A 46 -11.65 17.03 -0.17
CA SER A 46 -11.67 17.61 -1.53
C SER A 46 -11.92 16.59 -2.62
N GLU A 47 -11.56 15.33 -2.40
CA GLU A 47 -11.66 14.26 -3.40
C GLU A 47 -12.23 12.97 -2.78
N LEU A 48 -12.96 12.22 -3.59
CA LEU A 48 -13.30 10.83 -3.30
C LEU A 48 -12.20 9.94 -3.89
N LEU A 49 -11.46 9.29 -3.01
CA LEU A 49 -10.34 8.41 -3.37
C LEU A 49 -10.81 6.98 -3.57
N MET A 50 -10.23 6.28 -4.54
CA MET A 50 -10.53 4.87 -4.78
C MET A 50 -9.42 4.16 -5.54
N ASN A 51 -9.37 2.85 -5.39
CA ASN A 51 -8.65 1.98 -6.30
C ASN A 51 -9.63 1.48 -7.37
N ARG A 52 -9.24 1.55 -8.63
CA ARG A 52 -10.03 1.01 -9.74
C ARG A 52 -9.17 0.11 -10.62
N THR A 53 -9.73 -1.01 -11.08
CA THR A 53 -9.03 -1.95 -11.95
C THR A 53 -9.76 -2.18 -13.25
N ASN A 54 -9.02 -2.66 -14.26
CA ASN A 54 -9.61 -3.23 -15.45
C ASN A 54 -10.19 -4.63 -15.17
N ARG A 55 -10.89 -5.23 -16.14
CA ARG A 55 -11.55 -6.52 -15.98
C ARG A 55 -10.58 -7.68 -15.66
N ARG A 56 -9.40 -7.70 -16.25
CA ARG A 56 -8.36 -8.71 -15.97
C ARG A 56 -7.63 -8.50 -14.66
N GLN A 57 -7.83 -7.33 -14.02
CA GLN A 57 -7.15 -6.97 -12.78
C GLN A 57 -5.61 -7.02 -12.90
N ASN A 58 -5.11 -6.73 -14.10
CA ASN A 58 -3.68 -6.58 -14.34
C ASN A 58 -3.24 -5.11 -14.44
N LYS A 59 -4.21 -4.19 -14.37
CA LYS A 59 -4.01 -2.75 -14.26
C LYS A 59 -4.80 -2.20 -13.08
N LEU A 60 -4.13 -1.49 -12.19
CA LEU A 60 -4.70 -0.79 -11.04
C LEU A 60 -4.42 0.69 -11.18
N GLU A 61 -5.41 1.51 -10.90
CA GLU A 61 -5.24 2.94 -10.69
C GLU A 61 -5.76 3.34 -9.32
N PHE A 62 -4.94 4.06 -8.56
CA PHE A 62 -5.38 4.84 -7.42
C PHE A 62 -5.80 6.22 -7.95
N ALA A 63 -7.05 6.56 -7.78
CA ALA A 63 -7.67 7.75 -8.37
C ALA A 63 -8.34 8.61 -7.32
N GLY A 64 -8.36 9.92 -7.57
CA GLY A 64 -9.13 10.92 -6.83
C GLY A 64 -10.17 11.54 -7.74
N CYS A 65 -11.43 11.60 -7.29
CA CYS A 65 -12.54 12.10 -8.06
C CYS A 65 -13.17 13.33 -7.40
N LEU A 66 -13.41 14.38 -8.16
CA LEU A 66 -13.98 15.63 -7.66
C LEU A 66 -15.48 15.48 -7.36
N PRO A 67 -15.95 15.80 -6.15
CA PRO A 67 -17.37 15.74 -5.83
C PRO A 67 -18.23 16.74 -6.61
N ALA A 68 -17.61 17.80 -7.15
CA ALA A 68 -18.33 18.86 -7.84
C ALA A 68 -18.88 18.44 -9.22
N ASN A 69 -18.11 17.62 -9.95
CA ASN A 69 -18.45 17.24 -11.33
C ASN A 69 -18.32 15.73 -11.61
N GLY A 70 -17.78 14.96 -10.65
CA GLY A 70 -17.55 13.51 -10.77
C GLY A 70 -16.34 13.13 -11.63
N GLU A 71 -15.54 14.09 -12.11
CA GLU A 71 -14.32 13.82 -12.88
C GLU A 71 -13.24 13.22 -12.00
N CYS A 72 -12.51 12.24 -12.54
CA CYS A 72 -11.44 11.54 -11.82
C CYS A 72 -10.07 11.83 -12.46
N ARG A 73 -9.06 11.98 -11.59
CA ARG A 73 -7.65 11.99 -11.97
C ARG A 73 -6.95 10.75 -11.46
N VAL A 74 -5.96 10.28 -12.19
CA VAL A 74 -5.09 9.20 -11.72
C VAL A 74 -4.00 9.78 -10.83
N ILE A 75 -3.86 9.24 -9.61
CA ILE A 75 -2.79 9.57 -8.69
C ILE A 75 -1.61 8.63 -8.93
N LEU A 76 -1.88 7.32 -9.02
CA LEU A 76 -0.87 6.30 -9.25
C LEU A 76 -1.45 5.19 -10.12
N SER A 77 -0.62 4.62 -11.00
CA SER A 77 -0.99 3.45 -11.80
C SER A 77 0.04 2.34 -11.63
N GLU A 78 -0.44 1.11 -11.53
CA GLU A 78 0.37 -0.11 -11.57
C GLU A 78 -0.17 -1.05 -12.63
N GLU A 79 0.73 -1.71 -13.33
CA GLU A 79 0.39 -2.68 -14.36
C GLU A 79 1.31 -3.89 -14.27
N TRP A 80 0.70 -5.08 -14.42
CA TRP A 80 1.42 -6.34 -14.50
C TRP A 80 0.92 -7.13 -15.73
N PRO A 81 1.52 -6.94 -16.90
CA PRO A 81 0.97 -7.45 -18.18
C PRO A 81 0.74 -8.95 -18.22
N THR A 82 1.55 -9.72 -17.48
CA THR A 82 1.53 -11.20 -17.48
C THR A 82 0.85 -11.82 -16.26
N GLY A 83 0.33 -11.00 -15.35
CA GLY A 83 -0.26 -11.48 -14.08
C GLY A 83 -1.37 -10.59 -13.57
N TRP A 84 -1.55 -10.57 -12.27
CA TRP A 84 -2.51 -9.73 -11.56
C TRP A 84 -1.80 -8.71 -10.69
N VAL A 85 -2.38 -7.53 -10.60
CA VAL A 85 -1.97 -6.54 -9.60
C VAL A 85 -2.72 -6.78 -8.29
N VAL A 86 -2.11 -6.41 -7.18
CA VAL A 86 -2.81 -6.37 -5.89
C VAL A 86 -3.81 -5.22 -5.94
N ASN A 87 -5.11 -5.53 -6.04
CA ASN A 87 -6.18 -4.55 -6.27
C ASN A 87 -6.47 -3.64 -5.04
N SER A 88 -5.99 -4.02 -3.88
CA SER A 88 -6.12 -3.25 -2.63
C SER A 88 -4.80 -3.25 -1.86
N PRO A 89 -3.70 -2.73 -2.43
CA PRO A 89 -2.41 -2.73 -1.76
C PRO A 89 -2.51 -1.95 -0.44
N PRO A 90 -1.78 -2.39 0.59
CA PRO A 90 -1.64 -1.61 1.82
C PRO A 90 -1.10 -0.22 1.51
N MET A 91 -1.71 0.79 2.11
CA MET A 91 -1.31 2.18 1.99
C MET A 91 -1.46 2.86 3.35
N GLN A 92 -0.53 3.74 3.68
CA GLN A 92 -0.57 4.51 4.91
C GLN A 92 -0.23 5.98 4.64
N TYR A 93 -1.13 6.89 4.99
CA TYR A 93 -0.87 8.32 4.96
C TYR A 93 0.10 8.73 6.06
N LEU A 94 0.94 9.73 5.75
CA LEU A 94 1.68 10.47 6.74
C LEU A 94 0.76 11.53 7.40
N SER A 95 1.20 12.05 8.55
CA SER A 95 0.40 13.01 9.34
C SER A 95 0.12 14.33 8.61
N ASP A 96 0.93 14.67 7.61
CA ASP A 96 0.72 15.84 6.75
C ASP A 96 -0.44 15.68 5.75
N ASN A 97 -0.98 14.46 5.61
CA ASN A 97 -2.02 14.08 4.66
C ASN A 97 -1.72 14.43 3.19
N ARG A 98 -0.47 14.70 2.87
CA ARG A 98 0.05 15.03 1.54
C ARG A 98 0.97 13.96 0.98
N ARG A 99 1.47 13.08 1.84
CA ARG A 99 2.34 11.96 1.48
C ARG A 99 1.75 10.66 1.97
N PHE A 100 2.05 9.60 1.25
CA PHE A 100 1.62 8.25 1.66
C PHE A 100 2.67 7.21 1.28
N ILE A 101 2.74 6.17 2.10
CA ILE A 101 3.52 4.97 1.82
C ILE A 101 2.62 4.01 1.04
N TRP A 102 3.07 3.62 -0.13
CA TRP A 102 2.41 2.67 -1.02
C TRP A 102 3.18 1.35 -1.05
N THR A 103 2.46 0.24 -0.99
CA THR A 103 3.04 -1.09 -1.11
C THR A 103 2.89 -1.58 -2.55
N SER A 104 3.99 -1.98 -3.18
CA SER A 104 3.99 -2.41 -4.58
C SER A 104 4.91 -3.60 -4.83
N GLU A 105 4.53 -4.45 -5.77
CA GLU A 105 5.30 -5.62 -6.23
C GLU A 105 5.97 -5.38 -7.61
N ARG A 106 6.11 -4.11 -8.03
CA ARG A 106 6.58 -3.71 -9.37
C ARG A 106 7.95 -4.24 -9.80
N ASN A 107 8.80 -4.62 -8.85
CA ASN A 107 10.09 -5.25 -9.12
C ASN A 107 10.08 -6.78 -8.92
N GLY A 108 8.89 -7.39 -8.79
CA GLY A 108 8.71 -8.81 -8.51
C GLY A 108 8.65 -9.18 -7.02
N TRP A 109 8.90 -8.21 -6.14
CA TRP A 109 8.88 -8.36 -4.69
C TRP A 109 8.09 -7.23 -4.06
N ARG A 110 7.40 -7.51 -2.97
CA ARG A 110 6.67 -6.49 -2.24
C ARG A 110 7.63 -5.55 -1.52
N ASN A 111 7.55 -4.26 -1.89
CA ASN A 111 8.36 -3.19 -1.36
C ASN A 111 7.51 -1.96 -0.99
N LEU A 112 8.11 -1.02 -0.25
CA LEU A 112 7.49 0.22 0.20
C LEU A 112 8.02 1.40 -0.60
N TYR A 113 7.11 2.30 -0.99
CA TYR A 113 7.41 3.48 -1.80
C TYR A 113 6.70 4.69 -1.20
N LEU A 114 7.42 5.80 -1.03
CA LEU A 114 6.85 7.06 -0.56
C LEU A 114 6.44 7.92 -1.74
N TYR A 115 5.18 8.32 -1.77
CA TYR A 115 4.57 9.18 -2.79
C TYR A 115 3.97 10.43 -2.17
N ASP A 116 3.80 11.48 -2.98
CA ASP A 116 2.89 12.57 -2.67
C ASP A 116 1.52 12.37 -3.34
N MET A 117 0.53 13.18 -2.95
CA MET A 117 -0.84 13.11 -3.47
C MET A 117 -0.98 13.57 -4.93
N SER A 118 0.07 14.13 -5.54
CA SER A 118 0.10 14.36 -6.99
C SER A 118 0.44 13.10 -7.79
N GLY A 119 0.89 12.02 -7.10
CA GLY A 119 1.35 10.78 -7.70
C GLY A 119 2.84 10.76 -8.01
N LYS A 120 3.58 11.78 -7.56
CA LYS A 120 5.03 11.82 -7.72
C LYS A 120 5.68 10.88 -6.70
N LEU A 121 6.50 9.96 -7.19
CA LEU A 121 7.37 9.15 -6.34
C LEU A 121 8.44 10.07 -5.69
N ILE A 122 8.43 10.11 -4.36
CA ILE A 122 9.43 10.85 -3.58
C ILE A 122 10.69 10.00 -3.47
N THR A 123 10.54 8.76 -2.95
CA THR A 123 11.63 7.80 -2.86
C THR A 123 11.11 6.37 -2.68
N PRO A 124 11.81 5.35 -3.21
CA PRO A 124 11.65 3.99 -2.72
C PRO A 124 12.16 3.90 -1.28
N LEU A 125 11.34 3.41 -0.36
CA LEU A 125 11.76 3.18 1.03
C LEU A 125 12.53 1.87 1.15
N THR A 126 12.08 0.82 0.45
CA THR A 126 12.77 -0.47 0.38
C THR A 126 12.98 -0.90 -1.06
N GLN A 127 14.01 -1.70 -1.31
CA GLN A 127 14.35 -2.18 -2.66
C GLN A 127 14.80 -3.65 -2.62
N HIS A 128 14.06 -4.47 -1.88
CA HIS A 128 14.35 -5.90 -1.78
C HIS A 128 14.13 -6.59 -3.12
N THR A 129 15.05 -7.48 -3.48
CA THR A 129 15.01 -8.30 -4.70
C THR A 129 15.12 -9.79 -4.41
N THR A 130 15.12 -10.17 -3.14
CA THR A 130 15.29 -11.55 -2.68
C THR A 130 14.29 -11.95 -1.60
N PHE A 131 13.56 -11.03 -1.03
CA PHE A 131 12.48 -11.26 -0.06
C PHE A 131 11.49 -10.10 -0.08
N GLU A 132 10.38 -10.25 0.58
CA GLU A 132 9.25 -9.30 0.52
C GLU A 132 8.97 -8.65 1.87
N VAL A 133 8.47 -7.42 1.82
CA VAL A 133 7.83 -6.74 2.94
C VAL A 133 6.51 -7.43 3.25
N VAL A 134 6.24 -7.69 4.52
CA VAL A 134 4.94 -8.20 5.00
C VAL A 134 3.98 -7.04 5.26
N GLY A 135 4.44 -6.00 5.96
CA GLY A 135 3.64 -4.81 6.20
C GLY A 135 4.37 -3.75 7.03
N VAL A 136 3.84 -2.54 7.01
CA VAL A 136 4.28 -1.45 7.88
C VAL A 136 3.75 -1.68 9.29
N THR A 137 4.64 -1.64 10.27
CA THR A 137 4.30 -1.77 11.69
C THR A 137 4.05 -0.41 12.33
N LYS A 138 4.93 0.56 12.04
CA LYS A 138 4.83 1.93 12.57
C LYS A 138 5.57 2.91 11.68
N VAL A 139 5.04 4.11 11.54
CA VAL A 139 5.76 5.26 11.00
C VAL A 139 6.03 6.22 12.16
N ASP A 140 7.29 6.47 12.43
CA ASP A 140 7.73 7.50 13.38
C ASP A 140 8.22 8.70 12.55
N GLU A 141 7.31 9.62 12.30
CA GLU A 141 7.60 10.79 11.47
C GLU A 141 8.53 11.79 12.18
N ALA A 142 8.50 11.83 13.51
CA ALA A 142 9.38 12.70 14.29
C ALA A 142 10.83 12.24 14.20
N ALA A 143 11.08 10.94 14.23
CA ALA A 143 12.38 10.35 14.03
C ALA A 143 12.74 10.19 12.53
N GLY A 144 11.77 10.34 11.63
CA GLY A 144 11.95 10.15 10.19
C GLY A 144 12.17 8.70 9.80
N VAL A 145 11.56 7.74 10.49
CA VAL A 145 11.77 6.30 10.25
C VAL A 145 10.46 5.52 10.08
N VAL A 146 10.56 4.41 9.37
CA VAL A 146 9.49 3.43 9.18
C VAL A 146 9.95 2.09 9.74
N TYR A 147 9.18 1.54 10.66
CA TYR A 147 9.31 0.17 11.11
C TYR A 147 8.38 -0.71 10.30
N TYR A 148 8.89 -1.80 9.78
CA TYR A 148 8.12 -2.71 8.96
C TYR A 148 8.55 -4.16 9.21
N THR A 149 7.67 -5.08 8.90
CA THR A 149 7.99 -6.50 8.93
C THR A 149 8.27 -7.00 7.54
N ALA A 150 9.24 -7.91 7.43
CA ALA A 150 9.63 -8.54 6.17
C ALA A 150 10.01 -10.00 6.39
N ARG A 151 9.99 -10.76 5.32
CA ARG A 151 10.60 -12.08 5.29
C ARG A 151 12.12 -11.94 5.23
N SER A 152 12.86 -12.98 5.58
CA SER A 152 14.32 -12.93 5.47
C SER A 152 14.85 -14.04 4.55
N VAL A 153 16.00 -13.77 3.92
CA VAL A 153 16.64 -14.70 2.96
C VAL A 153 17.07 -16.01 3.61
N ASP A 154 17.49 -15.92 4.86
CA ASP A 154 17.96 -17.05 5.67
C ASP A 154 16.80 -17.92 6.16
N ASN A 155 15.57 -17.39 6.19
CA ASN A 155 14.37 -18.19 6.44
C ASN A 155 13.08 -17.52 5.94
N TRP A 156 12.59 -17.90 4.79
CA TRP A 156 11.37 -17.38 4.16
C TRP A 156 10.08 -17.58 4.97
N MET A 157 10.08 -18.52 5.90
CA MET A 157 8.91 -18.79 6.73
C MET A 157 8.80 -17.86 7.94
N LYS A 158 9.86 -17.13 8.25
CA LYS A 158 9.94 -16.28 9.43
C LYS A 158 9.80 -14.81 9.07
N VAL A 159 9.13 -14.09 9.97
CA VAL A 159 8.92 -12.66 9.86
C VAL A 159 9.90 -11.95 10.77
N GLN A 160 10.56 -10.94 10.26
CA GLN A 160 11.55 -10.13 10.93
C GLN A 160 11.09 -8.68 11.02
N LEU A 161 11.46 -7.97 12.08
CA LEU A 161 11.31 -6.53 12.16
C LEU A 161 12.50 -5.85 11.51
N HIS A 162 12.20 -4.85 10.69
CA HIS A 162 13.15 -3.97 10.03
C HIS A 162 12.83 -2.51 10.34
N ARG A 163 13.83 -1.64 10.13
CA ARG A 163 13.70 -0.18 10.17
C ARG A 163 14.38 0.42 8.97
N VAL A 164 13.76 1.45 8.39
CA VAL A 164 14.32 2.23 7.28
C VAL A 164 13.95 3.70 7.46
N GLY A 165 14.82 4.60 7.01
CA GLY A 165 14.52 6.04 7.00
C GLY A 165 13.42 6.40 6.00
N LEU A 166 12.65 7.45 6.27
CA LEU A 166 11.69 8.02 5.31
C LEU A 166 12.39 8.59 4.06
N ASP A 167 13.72 8.71 4.07
CA ASP A 167 14.56 9.03 2.92
C ASP A 167 15.01 7.80 2.12
N GLY A 168 14.58 6.60 2.51
CA GLY A 168 14.94 5.33 1.89
C GLY A 168 16.33 4.81 2.26
N LYS A 169 16.98 5.39 3.30
CA LYS A 169 18.31 4.98 3.73
C LYS A 169 18.29 4.24 5.05
N GLY A 170 19.39 3.52 5.33
CA GLY A 170 19.59 2.87 6.60
C GLY A 170 18.64 1.69 6.86
N ASP A 171 18.25 0.98 5.81
CA ASP A 171 17.44 -0.24 5.96
C ASP A 171 18.23 -1.30 6.71
N VAL A 172 17.69 -1.73 7.86
CA VAL A 172 18.34 -2.68 8.76
C VAL A 172 17.32 -3.60 9.42
N ARG A 173 17.69 -4.88 9.51
CA ARG A 173 16.95 -5.86 10.31
C ARG A 173 17.28 -5.66 11.79
N LEU A 174 16.25 -5.59 12.64
CA LEU A 174 16.38 -5.39 14.07
C LEU A 174 16.28 -6.69 14.90
N THR A 175 15.78 -7.77 14.32
CA THR A 175 15.45 -9.01 15.02
C THR A 175 16.30 -10.19 14.59
N ASP A 176 16.39 -11.21 15.47
CA ASP A 176 17.18 -12.43 15.25
C ASP A 176 16.47 -13.39 14.28
N ALA A 177 17.10 -13.70 13.16
CA ALA A 177 16.60 -14.62 12.14
C ALA A 177 16.29 -16.05 12.64
N LYS A 178 16.76 -16.42 13.82
CA LYS A 178 16.45 -17.70 14.45
C LYS A 178 14.95 -17.84 14.73
N TYR A 179 14.27 -16.73 15.04
CA TYR A 179 12.86 -16.72 15.45
C TYR A 179 11.98 -16.06 14.39
N THR A 180 10.69 -16.34 14.43
CA THR A 180 9.68 -15.47 13.85
C THR A 180 9.21 -14.49 14.91
N HIS A 181 8.89 -13.27 14.51
CA HIS A 181 8.60 -12.16 15.40
C HIS A 181 7.20 -11.61 15.15
N ALA A 182 6.46 -11.34 16.23
CA ALA A 182 5.26 -10.52 16.21
C ALA A 182 5.50 -9.34 17.15
N VAL A 183 5.58 -8.14 16.60
CA VAL A 183 6.06 -6.96 17.32
C VAL A 183 4.99 -5.91 17.50
N THR A 184 5.02 -5.22 18.64
CA THR A 184 4.25 -4.02 18.93
C THR A 184 5.20 -2.95 19.45
N ILE A 185 5.19 -1.79 18.81
CA ILE A 185 6.08 -0.67 19.13
C ILE A 185 5.31 0.36 19.95
N SER A 186 5.88 0.84 21.05
CA SER A 186 5.28 1.86 21.91
C SER A 186 4.99 3.15 21.13
N PRO A 187 4.02 3.98 21.56
CA PRO A 187 3.69 5.23 20.87
C PRO A 187 4.88 6.18 20.70
N ASP A 188 5.79 6.20 21.67
CA ASP A 188 7.00 7.03 21.68
C ASP A 188 8.23 6.36 21.03
N SER A 189 8.05 5.16 20.45
CA SER A 189 9.07 4.33 19.79
C SER A 189 10.23 3.87 20.67
N LYS A 190 10.16 4.03 22.00
CA LYS A 190 11.26 3.66 22.91
C LYS A 190 11.28 2.19 23.30
N PHE A 191 10.13 1.52 23.18
CA PHE A 191 9.99 0.13 23.60
C PHE A 191 9.33 -0.71 22.51
N ILE A 192 9.77 -1.94 22.40
CA ILE A 192 9.21 -2.93 21.50
C ILE A 192 8.83 -4.16 22.33
N VAL A 193 7.55 -4.52 22.32
CA VAL A 193 7.12 -5.85 22.76
C VAL A 193 7.30 -6.80 21.59
N ASP A 194 8.18 -7.77 21.76
CA ASP A 194 8.51 -8.78 20.77
C ASP A 194 8.06 -10.16 21.23
N VAL A 195 7.15 -10.77 20.52
CA VAL A 195 6.74 -12.15 20.74
C VAL A 195 7.50 -13.03 19.76
N ILE A 196 8.43 -13.82 20.29
CA ILE A 196 9.27 -14.73 19.51
C ILE A 196 8.77 -16.16 19.63
N GLN A 197 8.89 -16.90 18.54
CA GLN A 197 8.63 -18.34 18.52
C GLN A 197 9.39 -19.04 17.42
N THR A 198 9.53 -20.35 17.55
CA THR A 198 9.97 -21.25 16.48
C THR A 198 8.93 -22.34 16.31
N HIS A 199 9.14 -23.22 15.32
CA HIS A 199 8.27 -24.39 15.18
C HIS A 199 8.37 -25.36 16.38
N LYS A 200 9.47 -25.31 17.12
CA LYS A 200 9.75 -26.21 18.28
C LYS A 200 9.60 -25.51 19.63
N ASP A 201 9.73 -24.19 19.67
CA ASP A 201 9.70 -23.42 20.92
C ASP A 201 8.38 -22.64 20.99
N PRO A 202 7.67 -22.70 22.14
CA PRO A 202 6.44 -21.94 22.33
C PRO A 202 6.71 -20.43 22.32
N PRO A 203 5.65 -19.61 22.12
CA PRO A 203 5.79 -18.16 22.14
C PRO A 203 6.35 -17.63 23.48
N VAL A 204 7.32 -16.73 23.39
CA VAL A 204 7.89 -15.99 24.53
C VAL A 204 7.83 -14.50 24.23
N SER A 205 7.29 -13.72 25.17
CA SER A 205 7.25 -12.26 25.07
C SER A 205 8.49 -11.65 25.70
N ARG A 206 9.06 -10.66 25.02
CA ARG A 206 10.20 -9.86 25.49
C ARG A 206 9.86 -8.38 25.39
N LEU A 207 10.45 -7.59 26.27
CA LEU A 207 10.48 -6.15 26.15
C LEU A 207 11.90 -5.75 25.73
N LEU A 208 11.98 -5.03 24.63
CA LEU A 208 13.24 -4.50 24.09
C LEU A 208 13.16 -2.97 24.14
N ASP A 209 14.28 -2.34 24.38
CA ASP A 209 14.52 -0.91 24.19
C ASP A 209 15.23 -0.70 22.83
N ASP A 210 14.84 0.37 22.10
CA ASP A 210 15.42 0.72 20.79
C ASP A 210 16.69 1.55 20.96
#